data_1bd95353f5c02f16349ac77e77caccbf
#
_entry.id   1bd95353f5c02f16349ac77e77caccbf
#
_cell.length_a   1.000
_cell.length_b   1.000
_cell.length_c   1.000
_cell.angle_alpha   90.00
_cell.angle_beta   90.00
_cell.angle_gamma   90.00
#
_symmetry.space_group_name_H-M   'P 1'
#
loop_
_entity.id
_entity.type
_entity.pdbx_description
1 polymer ?
#
loop_
_entity_poly.entity_id
_entity_poly.type
_entity_poly.pdbx_seq_one_letter_code
_entity_poly.pdbx_strand_id
1 'polypeptide(L)'
;MAAFDDVVIISGCRTAVGKFQGTLSDLSATQLGAIVVREAVKRAGLNSDQIDECIMGNVLPAGLGQNPARQAAIFAGLSPSTGAMTINKVCGSGLKAVALAAQAVQTANASIVVAGGMESMTNAPYLLPQARKGYRLGNGKVIDSMVNDGLWDIYNDYHMGVTGENVAEKYGITREEQDEFAVNSHRKAIAAWKECRFKSQIVPVEIPARKKGEAPTFFEKDESPREDTTMEALRALKPAFKKDGTVTAGNAPGVNDGAAAVVVTSATRAKELGAQPLVRIVAQATSGVEPKWVMLAPIDAVRKIWEKTGWKNEDVDLYELNEAFSVQALGVTRELGLDLNKVNVNGGAVAIGHPIGASGARVLVTLIYEMARRNAKRGIAALCLGGGNAVAMAVERY
;
A
#
# COMPACT_ATOMS: atom_id res chain seq x y z
N MET A 1 -16.66 -29.27 -12.67
CA MET A 1 -16.58 -28.25 -11.60
C MET A 1 -17.50 -27.13 -12.00
N ALA A 2 -18.40 -26.67 -11.13
CA ALA A 2 -19.16 -25.47 -11.40
C ALA A 2 -18.17 -24.31 -11.57
N ALA A 3 -18.36 -23.51 -12.62
CA ALA A 3 -17.53 -22.29 -12.80
C ALA A 3 -17.81 -21.37 -11.60
N PHE A 4 -16.77 -20.96 -10.89
CA PHE A 4 -16.90 -19.93 -9.87
C PHE A 4 -17.35 -18.61 -10.54
N ASP A 5 -18.24 -17.90 -9.86
CA ASP A 5 -18.62 -16.55 -10.27
C ASP A 5 -17.40 -15.60 -10.24
N ASP A 6 -17.33 -14.69 -11.20
CA ASP A 6 -16.26 -13.69 -11.20
C ASP A 6 -16.30 -12.84 -9.92
N VAL A 7 -15.15 -12.61 -9.31
CA VAL A 7 -15.03 -11.71 -8.18
C VAL A 7 -14.68 -10.31 -8.69
N VAL A 8 -15.45 -9.33 -8.25
CA VAL A 8 -15.34 -7.96 -8.73
C VAL A 8 -15.09 -6.97 -7.60
N ILE A 9 -14.44 -5.86 -7.94
CA ILE A 9 -14.32 -4.68 -7.11
C ILE A 9 -15.34 -3.66 -7.62
N ILE A 10 -16.27 -3.24 -6.78
CA ILE A 10 -17.34 -2.31 -7.14
C ILE A 10 -17.10 -0.88 -6.67
N SER A 11 -16.19 -0.67 -5.72
CA SER A 11 -15.77 0.65 -5.28
C SER A 11 -14.38 0.61 -4.68
N GLY A 12 -13.77 1.79 -4.53
CA GLY A 12 -12.51 1.93 -3.81
C GLY A 12 -12.17 3.39 -3.56
N CYS A 13 -11.37 3.62 -2.52
CA CYS A 13 -10.83 4.94 -2.21
C CYS A 13 -9.57 4.82 -1.35
N ARG A 14 -8.84 5.94 -1.24
CA ARG A 14 -7.72 6.11 -0.34
C ARG A 14 -7.74 7.48 0.32
N THR A 15 -7.12 7.63 1.46
CA THR A 15 -6.72 8.96 1.93
C THR A 15 -5.61 9.51 1.04
N ALA A 16 -5.39 10.81 1.06
CA ALA A 16 -4.07 11.33 0.72
C ALA A 16 -3.04 10.75 1.71
N VAL A 17 -1.77 10.66 1.29
CA VAL A 17 -0.68 10.11 2.09
C VAL A 17 -0.01 11.24 2.88
N GLY A 18 -0.02 11.13 4.21
CA GLY A 18 0.67 12.05 5.11
C GLY A 18 2.15 11.68 5.25
N LYS A 19 2.98 12.69 5.43
CA LYS A 19 4.39 12.49 5.80
C LYS A 19 4.52 12.25 7.31
N PHE A 20 5.66 11.73 7.72
CA PHE A 20 6.01 11.53 9.13
C PHE A 20 5.83 12.81 9.93
N GLN A 21 5.07 12.73 11.03
CA GLN A 21 4.70 13.87 11.88
C GLN A 21 4.04 15.03 11.10
N GLY A 22 3.35 14.70 9.98
CA GLY A 22 2.66 15.65 9.12
C GLY A 22 1.20 15.89 9.53
N THR A 23 0.37 16.24 8.56
CA THR A 23 -1.04 16.63 8.79
C THR A 23 -1.88 15.53 9.40
N LEU A 24 -1.56 14.25 9.17
CA LEU A 24 -2.30 13.11 9.72
C LEU A 24 -1.79 12.63 11.09
N SER A 25 -0.83 13.31 11.71
CA SER A 25 -0.18 12.87 12.95
C SER A 25 -1.10 12.66 14.15
N ASP A 26 -2.22 13.38 14.20
CA ASP A 26 -3.19 13.28 15.30
C ASP A 26 -4.22 12.15 15.09
N LEU A 27 -4.14 11.41 13.97
CA LEU A 27 -5.06 10.33 13.63
C LEU A 27 -4.39 8.97 13.76
N SER A 28 -5.04 8.06 14.50
CA SER A 28 -4.61 6.66 14.57
C SER A 28 -4.87 5.92 13.26
N ALA A 29 -4.19 4.79 13.06
CA ALA A 29 -4.44 3.93 11.91
C ALA A 29 -5.92 3.50 11.83
N THR A 30 -6.58 3.23 12.96
CA THR A 30 -7.99 2.81 13.00
C THR A 30 -8.95 3.92 12.60
N GLN A 31 -8.64 5.18 12.92
CA GLN A 31 -9.41 6.34 12.47
C GLN A 31 -9.24 6.56 10.96
N LEU A 32 -8.02 6.48 10.44
CA LEU A 32 -7.77 6.53 8.99
C LEU A 32 -8.49 5.39 8.26
N GLY A 33 -8.43 4.17 8.80
CA GLY A 33 -9.14 3.01 8.30
C GLY A 33 -10.66 3.22 8.25
N ALA A 34 -11.24 3.80 9.31
CA ALA A 34 -12.68 4.08 9.37
C ALA A 34 -13.13 5.04 8.26
N ILE A 35 -12.33 6.04 7.92
CA ILE A 35 -12.62 7.01 6.86
C ILE A 35 -12.76 6.30 5.51
N VAL A 36 -11.78 5.46 5.14
CA VAL A 36 -11.80 4.77 3.84
C VAL A 36 -12.82 3.64 3.79
N VAL A 37 -13.06 2.93 4.88
CA VAL A 37 -14.11 1.91 4.96
C VAL A 37 -15.49 2.54 4.74
N ARG A 38 -15.81 3.62 5.46
CA ARG A 38 -17.07 4.37 5.31
C ARG A 38 -17.25 4.86 3.88
N GLU A 39 -16.24 5.49 3.32
CA GLU A 39 -16.30 6.06 1.98
C GLU A 39 -16.40 4.97 0.90
N ALA A 40 -15.69 3.85 1.03
CA ALA A 40 -15.77 2.75 0.08
C ALA A 40 -17.20 2.14 0.04
N VAL A 41 -17.82 1.93 1.21
CA VAL A 41 -19.21 1.44 1.30
C VAL A 41 -20.18 2.46 0.70
N LYS A 42 -20.03 3.75 1.01
CA LYS A 42 -20.83 4.84 0.44
C LYS A 42 -20.72 4.89 -1.09
N ARG A 43 -19.52 4.80 -1.65
CA ARG A 43 -19.28 4.80 -3.11
C ARG A 43 -19.87 3.56 -3.78
N ALA A 44 -19.94 2.44 -3.08
CA ALA A 44 -20.60 1.24 -3.56
C ALA A 44 -22.15 1.36 -3.56
N GLY A 45 -22.72 2.41 -2.96
CA GLY A 45 -24.17 2.58 -2.80
C GLY A 45 -24.77 1.58 -1.81
N LEU A 46 -24.00 1.07 -0.86
CA LEU A 46 -24.41 0.03 0.07
C LEU A 46 -24.78 0.62 1.44
N ASN A 47 -25.67 -0.10 2.13
CA ASN A 47 -25.97 0.13 3.54
C ASN A 47 -24.97 -0.64 4.42
N SER A 48 -24.79 -0.19 5.66
CA SER A 48 -23.82 -0.75 6.61
C SER A 48 -24.11 -2.20 7.03
N ASP A 49 -25.36 -2.65 6.96
CA ASP A 49 -25.83 -3.99 7.31
C ASP A 49 -25.67 -5.01 6.18
N GLN A 50 -25.31 -4.56 4.97
CA GLN A 50 -25.04 -5.43 3.82
C GLN A 50 -23.60 -5.95 3.78
N ILE A 51 -22.73 -5.50 4.68
CA ILE A 51 -21.32 -5.88 4.73
C ILE A 51 -21.15 -7.07 5.66
N ASP A 52 -20.70 -8.20 5.12
CA ASP A 52 -20.50 -9.41 5.90
C ASP A 52 -19.17 -9.37 6.68
N GLU A 53 -18.10 -8.86 6.04
CA GLU A 53 -16.76 -8.85 6.63
C GLU A 53 -15.96 -7.61 6.26
N CYS A 54 -15.07 -7.18 7.19
CA CYS A 54 -14.10 -6.10 7.00
C CYS A 54 -12.69 -6.65 7.27
N ILE A 55 -11.84 -6.71 6.23
CA ILE A 55 -10.46 -7.22 6.34
C ILE A 55 -9.48 -6.09 6.09
N MET A 56 -8.75 -5.66 7.13
CA MET A 56 -7.81 -4.54 7.02
C MET A 56 -6.40 -4.95 7.40
N GLY A 57 -5.45 -4.59 6.53
CA GLY A 57 -4.03 -4.68 6.82
C GLY A 57 -3.58 -3.60 7.81
N ASN A 58 -2.75 -3.99 8.78
CA ASN A 58 -2.06 -3.07 9.69
C ASN A 58 -0.80 -3.75 10.20
N VAL A 59 0.34 -3.09 10.10
CA VAL A 59 1.66 -3.68 10.42
C VAL A 59 2.12 -3.28 11.82
N LEU A 60 1.78 -2.08 12.26
CA LEU A 60 2.21 -1.48 13.51
C LEU A 60 1.03 -1.32 14.48
N PRO A 61 0.45 -2.42 15.00
CA PRO A 61 -0.77 -2.37 15.81
C PRO A 61 -0.50 -2.11 17.30
N ALA A 62 0.75 -1.98 17.73
CA ALA A 62 1.06 -1.78 19.13
C ALA A 62 0.36 -0.53 19.69
N GLY A 63 -0.36 -0.67 20.81
CA GLY A 63 -1.08 0.42 21.45
C GLY A 63 -2.45 0.78 20.82
N LEU A 64 -2.85 0.21 19.67
CA LEU A 64 -4.13 0.50 19.04
C LEU A 64 -5.33 -0.19 19.71
N GLY A 65 -5.09 -1.13 20.60
CA GLY A 65 -6.14 -1.92 21.23
C GLY A 65 -6.49 -3.19 20.44
N GLN A 66 -7.64 -3.80 20.79
CA GLN A 66 -8.03 -5.07 20.17
C GLN A 66 -8.51 -4.88 18.74
N ASN A 67 -8.02 -5.78 17.84
CA ASN A 67 -8.48 -5.91 16.46
C ASN A 67 -8.69 -4.56 15.73
N PRO A 68 -7.63 -3.90 15.27
CA PRO A 68 -7.71 -2.60 14.59
C PRO A 68 -8.72 -2.56 13.42
N ALA A 69 -8.88 -3.65 12.65
CA ALA A 69 -9.89 -3.73 11.59
C ALA A 69 -11.32 -3.65 12.15
N ARG A 70 -11.58 -4.28 13.30
CA ARG A 70 -12.88 -4.19 13.96
C ARG A 70 -13.17 -2.76 14.42
N GLN A 71 -12.18 -2.06 14.96
CA GLN A 71 -12.32 -0.67 15.33
C GLN A 71 -12.64 0.19 14.10
N ALA A 72 -11.90 0.01 13.01
CA ALA A 72 -12.14 0.73 11.76
C ALA A 72 -13.57 0.47 11.23
N ALA A 73 -14.05 -0.78 11.26
CA ALA A 73 -15.41 -1.15 10.85
C ALA A 73 -16.47 -0.45 11.69
N ILE A 74 -16.36 -0.51 13.02
CA ILE A 74 -17.33 0.12 13.93
C ILE A 74 -17.30 1.65 13.85
N PHE A 75 -16.11 2.25 13.81
CA PHE A 75 -15.96 3.71 13.65
C PHE A 75 -16.42 4.19 12.26
N ALA A 76 -16.38 3.33 11.26
CA ALA A 76 -16.98 3.59 9.94
C ALA A 76 -18.51 3.60 9.96
N GLY A 77 -19.14 3.03 10.99
CA GLY A 77 -20.58 2.88 11.12
C GLY A 77 -21.12 1.59 10.51
N LEU A 78 -20.26 0.57 10.27
CA LEU A 78 -20.75 -0.75 9.86
C LEU A 78 -21.55 -1.41 10.97
N SER A 79 -22.44 -2.32 10.59
CA SER A 79 -23.25 -3.10 11.53
C SER A 79 -22.38 -3.83 12.55
N PRO A 80 -22.77 -3.90 13.82
CA PRO A 80 -22.13 -4.77 14.81
C PRO A 80 -22.09 -6.25 14.42
N SER A 81 -22.96 -6.69 13.51
CA SER A 81 -22.95 -8.05 12.94
C SER A 81 -21.85 -8.32 11.93
N THR A 82 -21.25 -7.27 11.32
CA THR A 82 -20.13 -7.39 10.38
C THR A 82 -18.94 -8.06 11.06
N GLY A 83 -18.44 -9.17 10.53
CA GLY A 83 -17.16 -9.75 10.96
C GLY A 83 -15.99 -8.82 10.68
N ALA A 84 -14.89 -8.93 11.44
CA ALA A 84 -13.70 -8.14 11.11
C ALA A 84 -12.40 -8.85 11.47
N MET A 85 -11.39 -8.72 10.61
CA MET A 85 -10.07 -9.34 10.78
C MET A 85 -8.96 -8.36 10.42
N THR A 86 -7.99 -8.21 11.34
CA THR A 86 -6.74 -7.49 11.06
C THR A 86 -5.68 -8.47 10.60
N ILE A 87 -5.00 -8.16 9.50
CA ILE A 87 -3.91 -8.99 9.00
C ILE A 87 -2.60 -8.21 8.95
N ASN A 88 -1.51 -8.93 9.16
CA ASN A 88 -0.16 -8.43 8.96
C ASN A 88 0.58 -9.35 7.97
N LYS A 89 0.89 -8.82 6.80
CA LYS A 89 1.81 -9.37 5.82
C LYS A 89 2.75 -8.25 5.35
N VAL A 90 3.27 -7.51 6.32
CA VAL A 90 4.14 -6.35 6.15
C VAL A 90 3.57 -5.39 5.07
N CYS A 91 4.40 -4.88 4.15
CA CYS A 91 3.99 -3.90 3.14
C CYS A 91 2.84 -4.36 2.21
N GLY A 92 2.63 -5.66 2.08
CA GLY A 92 1.57 -6.23 1.24
C GLY A 92 0.25 -6.50 1.97
N SER A 93 0.12 -6.12 3.24
CA SER A 93 -1.08 -6.41 4.05
C SER A 93 -2.37 -5.96 3.36
N GLY A 94 -2.41 -4.73 2.84
CA GLY A 94 -3.59 -4.19 2.17
C GLY A 94 -3.98 -4.97 0.91
N LEU A 95 -3.03 -5.37 0.06
CA LEU A 95 -3.33 -6.18 -1.13
C LEU A 95 -3.69 -7.62 -0.77
N LYS A 96 -3.06 -8.16 0.29
CA LYS A 96 -3.42 -9.49 0.80
C LYS A 96 -4.81 -9.50 1.43
N ALA A 97 -5.24 -8.42 2.08
CA ALA A 97 -6.62 -8.27 2.56
C ALA A 97 -7.63 -8.40 1.42
N VAL A 98 -7.39 -7.72 0.28
CA VAL A 98 -8.23 -7.84 -0.92
C VAL A 98 -8.20 -9.26 -1.49
N ALA A 99 -7.04 -9.91 -1.48
CA ALA A 99 -6.91 -11.30 -1.92
C ALA A 99 -7.72 -12.27 -1.04
N LEU A 100 -7.75 -12.06 0.28
CA LEU A 100 -8.57 -12.84 1.23
C LEU A 100 -10.05 -12.57 1.03
N ALA A 101 -10.44 -11.31 0.82
CA ALA A 101 -11.81 -10.94 0.48
C ALA A 101 -12.29 -11.66 -0.79
N ALA A 102 -11.47 -11.69 -1.83
CA ALA A 102 -11.78 -12.42 -3.06
C ALA A 102 -11.96 -13.93 -2.78
N GLN A 103 -11.13 -14.54 -1.95
CA GLN A 103 -11.27 -15.94 -1.55
C GLN A 103 -12.55 -16.18 -0.75
N ALA A 104 -12.90 -15.30 0.20
CA ALA A 104 -14.12 -15.40 0.98
C ALA A 104 -15.37 -15.37 0.09
N VAL A 105 -15.39 -14.45 -0.91
CA VAL A 105 -16.49 -14.36 -1.89
C VAL A 105 -16.54 -15.62 -2.77
N GLN A 106 -15.40 -16.10 -3.30
CA GLN A 106 -15.34 -17.30 -4.14
C GLN A 106 -15.82 -18.56 -3.42
N THR A 107 -15.57 -18.66 -2.13
CA THR A 107 -15.97 -19.83 -1.31
C THR A 107 -17.35 -19.65 -0.68
N ALA A 108 -18.06 -18.57 -0.99
CA ALA A 108 -19.37 -18.24 -0.41
C ALA A 108 -19.38 -18.11 1.12
N ASN A 109 -18.23 -17.87 1.75
CA ASN A 109 -18.15 -17.54 3.18
C ASN A 109 -18.62 -16.11 3.47
N ALA A 110 -18.52 -15.22 2.49
CA ALA A 110 -19.04 -13.86 2.55
C ALA A 110 -19.55 -13.46 1.16
N SER A 111 -20.54 -12.59 1.12
CA SER A 111 -21.13 -12.07 -0.11
C SER A 111 -20.52 -10.72 -0.49
N ILE A 112 -20.33 -9.86 0.50
CA ILE A 112 -19.79 -8.50 0.33
C ILE A 112 -18.74 -8.25 1.41
N VAL A 113 -17.51 -7.96 0.98
CA VAL A 113 -16.38 -7.73 1.88
C VAL A 113 -15.77 -6.35 1.62
N VAL A 114 -15.55 -5.58 2.67
CA VAL A 114 -14.68 -4.40 2.61
C VAL A 114 -13.26 -4.84 2.95
N ALA A 115 -12.31 -4.57 2.05
CA ALA A 115 -10.93 -4.98 2.25
C ALA A 115 -9.95 -3.86 1.92
N GLY A 116 -8.88 -3.77 2.69
CA GLY A 116 -7.89 -2.72 2.48
C GLY A 116 -6.76 -2.75 3.47
N GLY A 117 -6.25 -1.57 3.78
CA GLY A 117 -5.19 -1.41 4.78
C GLY A 117 -5.11 0.00 5.32
N MET A 118 -4.52 0.13 6.47
CA MET A 118 -4.37 1.36 7.22
C MET A 118 -3.04 1.34 7.96
N GLU A 119 -2.39 2.49 8.06
CA GLU A 119 -1.16 2.63 8.85
C GLU A 119 -1.02 4.06 9.35
N SER A 120 -0.59 4.21 10.58
CA SER A 120 -0.04 5.44 11.12
C SER A 120 1.34 5.14 11.66
N MET A 121 2.36 5.31 10.82
CA MET A 121 3.75 5.07 11.23
C MET A 121 4.21 6.14 12.21
N THR A 122 3.65 7.35 12.10
CA THR A 122 3.89 8.45 13.04
C THR A 122 3.51 8.07 14.49
N ASN A 123 2.44 7.30 14.67
CA ASN A 123 1.92 6.93 15.98
C ASN A 123 2.41 5.56 16.48
N ALA A 124 3.35 4.92 15.79
CA ALA A 124 3.98 3.70 16.28
C ALA A 124 4.74 3.97 17.59
N PRO A 125 4.42 3.27 18.69
CA PRO A 125 4.99 3.59 20.00
C PRO A 125 6.40 3.05 20.17
N TYR A 126 7.13 3.63 21.10
CA TYR A 126 8.35 3.03 21.64
C TYR A 126 8.01 1.94 22.66
N LEU A 127 8.78 0.86 22.68
CA LEU A 127 8.57 -0.31 23.51
C LEU A 127 9.64 -0.41 24.61
N LEU A 128 9.20 -0.85 25.78
CA LEU A 128 10.05 -1.19 26.92
C LEU A 128 10.00 -2.71 27.18
N PRO A 129 10.80 -3.54 26.48
CA PRO A 129 10.64 -5.01 26.49
C PRO A 129 10.76 -5.65 27.88
N GLN A 130 11.55 -5.05 28.77
CA GLN A 130 11.78 -5.59 30.11
C GLN A 130 10.84 -4.99 31.18
N ALA A 131 9.98 -4.01 30.84
CA ALA A 131 9.15 -3.31 31.83
C ALA A 131 8.27 -4.26 32.64
N ARG A 132 7.71 -5.32 32.03
CA ARG A 132 6.88 -6.30 32.73
C ARG A 132 7.65 -7.13 33.78
N LYS A 133 8.93 -7.41 33.51
CA LYS A 133 9.82 -8.11 34.46
C LYS A 133 10.54 -7.16 35.42
N GLY A 134 10.55 -5.86 35.12
CA GLY A 134 11.22 -4.79 35.83
C GLY A 134 12.67 -4.54 35.36
N TYR A 135 13.04 -3.26 35.34
CA TYR A 135 14.41 -2.80 35.13
C TYR A 135 15.08 -2.73 36.53
N ARG A 136 15.92 -3.71 36.87
CA ARG A 136 16.47 -3.83 38.25
C ARG A 136 17.73 -3.00 38.44
N LEU A 137 18.78 -3.30 37.68
CA LEU A 137 20.10 -2.65 37.82
C LEU A 137 20.68 -2.44 36.41
N GLY A 138 21.27 -1.26 36.18
CA GLY A 138 21.87 -0.88 34.91
C GLY A 138 20.87 -0.26 33.93
N ASN A 139 21.33 0.07 32.74
CA ASN A 139 20.55 0.72 31.68
C ASN A 139 19.56 -0.26 31.00
N GLY A 140 18.40 0.22 30.61
CA GLY A 140 17.45 -0.49 29.78
C GLY A 140 17.46 0.02 28.33
N LYS A 141 16.93 -0.80 27.40
CA LYS A 141 16.73 -0.40 26.01
C LYS A 141 15.28 0.06 25.81
N VAL A 142 15.12 1.14 25.02
CA VAL A 142 13.84 1.58 24.43
C VAL A 142 13.92 1.22 22.96
N ILE A 143 12.89 0.54 22.44
CA ILE A 143 12.85 0.06 21.05
C ILE A 143 11.80 0.85 20.30
N ASP A 144 12.17 1.46 19.17
CA ASP A 144 11.24 2.05 18.22
C ASP A 144 10.51 0.93 17.46
N SER A 145 9.20 0.75 17.72
CA SER A 145 8.42 -0.32 17.08
C SER A 145 8.25 -0.10 15.58
N MET A 146 8.26 1.14 15.11
CA MET A 146 8.20 1.43 13.68
C MET A 146 9.41 0.85 12.94
N VAL A 147 10.60 1.03 13.48
CA VAL A 147 11.84 0.50 12.90
C VAL A 147 11.90 -1.01 13.11
N ASN A 148 11.72 -1.48 14.35
CA ASN A 148 11.91 -2.88 14.72
C ASN A 148 10.92 -3.82 14.01
N ASP A 149 9.64 -3.45 13.95
CA ASP A 149 8.58 -4.33 13.45
C ASP A 149 8.26 -4.09 11.97
N GLY A 150 8.56 -2.89 11.45
CA GLY A 150 8.23 -2.47 10.10
C GLY A 150 9.39 -2.38 9.12
N LEU A 151 10.61 -2.02 9.59
CA LEU A 151 11.73 -1.61 8.73
C LEU A 151 13.03 -2.37 8.99
N TRP A 152 13.04 -3.36 9.87
CA TRP A 152 14.21 -4.15 10.23
C TRP A 152 14.14 -5.57 9.66
N ASP A 153 15.20 -6.01 9.01
CA ASP A 153 15.38 -7.41 8.64
C ASP A 153 15.94 -8.18 9.84
N ILE A 154 15.07 -8.89 10.53
CA ILE A 154 15.43 -9.66 11.73
C ILE A 154 16.30 -10.88 11.42
N TYR A 155 16.31 -11.37 10.19
CA TYR A 155 17.07 -12.55 9.78
C TYR A 155 18.54 -12.21 9.55
N ASN A 156 18.81 -11.01 9.04
CA ASN A 156 20.15 -10.53 8.68
C ASN A 156 20.63 -9.39 9.61
N ASP A 157 19.80 -8.96 10.56
CA ASP A 157 20.07 -7.94 11.57
C ASP A 157 20.54 -6.59 10.99
N TYR A 158 19.74 -6.07 10.03
CA TYR A 158 19.97 -4.76 9.44
C TYR A 158 18.66 -4.07 8.97
N HIS A 159 18.74 -2.76 8.72
CA HIS A 159 17.63 -1.99 8.19
C HIS A 159 17.30 -2.39 6.73
N MET A 160 16.01 -2.36 6.34
CA MET A 160 15.55 -2.68 4.98
C MET A 160 16.30 -1.94 3.87
N GLY A 161 16.83 -0.74 4.13
CA GLY A 161 17.67 -0.02 3.17
C GLY A 161 18.92 -0.75 2.73
N VAL A 162 19.48 -1.63 3.59
CA VAL A 162 20.64 -2.47 3.23
C VAL A 162 20.25 -3.52 2.19
N THR A 163 19.02 -4.01 2.19
CA THR A 163 18.55 -4.92 1.13
C THR A 163 18.47 -4.22 -0.23
N GLY A 164 18.27 -2.90 -0.25
CA GLY A 164 18.41 -2.07 -1.46
C GLY A 164 19.85 -2.04 -1.97
N GLU A 165 20.83 -1.89 -1.08
CA GLU A 165 22.24 -1.96 -1.47
C GLU A 165 22.64 -3.33 -2.04
N ASN A 166 22.07 -4.42 -1.51
CA ASN A 166 22.28 -5.76 -2.06
C ASN A 166 21.78 -5.87 -3.52
N VAL A 167 20.65 -5.24 -3.84
CA VAL A 167 20.10 -5.20 -5.20
C VAL A 167 20.97 -4.32 -6.11
N ALA A 168 21.41 -3.15 -5.61
CA ALA A 168 22.32 -2.27 -6.36
C ALA A 168 23.59 -3.01 -6.78
N GLU A 169 24.21 -3.74 -5.86
CA GLU A 169 25.42 -4.53 -6.11
C GLU A 169 25.14 -5.67 -7.11
N LYS A 170 24.05 -6.43 -6.92
CA LYS A 170 23.70 -7.58 -7.76
C LYS A 170 23.44 -7.20 -9.23
N TYR A 171 22.76 -6.08 -9.46
CA TYR A 171 22.35 -5.64 -10.81
C TYR A 171 23.22 -4.52 -11.38
N GLY A 172 24.24 -4.07 -10.65
CA GLY A 172 25.09 -2.95 -11.05
C GLY A 172 24.30 -1.62 -11.20
N ILE A 173 23.24 -1.44 -10.39
CA ILE A 173 22.42 -0.24 -10.44
C ILE A 173 23.12 0.90 -9.72
N THR A 174 23.45 1.93 -10.46
CA THR A 174 24.22 3.07 -9.95
C THR A 174 23.38 4.00 -9.08
N ARG A 175 24.03 4.84 -8.30
CA ARG A 175 23.39 5.93 -7.55
C ARG A 175 22.65 6.88 -8.49
N GLU A 176 23.23 7.21 -9.62
CA GLU A 176 22.66 8.14 -10.58
C GLU A 176 21.34 7.62 -11.17
N GLU A 177 21.29 6.34 -11.55
CA GLU A 177 20.06 5.69 -12.04
C GLU A 177 18.95 5.69 -10.98
N GLN A 178 19.28 5.49 -9.70
CA GLN A 178 18.33 5.55 -8.60
C GLN A 178 17.79 6.97 -8.38
N ASP A 179 18.66 7.96 -8.43
CA ASP A 179 18.27 9.37 -8.30
C ASP A 179 17.42 9.83 -9.49
N GLU A 180 17.77 9.44 -10.72
CA GLU A 180 16.95 9.72 -11.91
C GLU A 180 15.55 9.08 -11.80
N PHE A 181 15.47 7.85 -11.34
CA PHE A 181 14.19 7.19 -11.08
C PHE A 181 13.35 7.98 -10.06
N ALA A 182 13.97 8.44 -8.97
CA ALA A 182 13.29 9.23 -7.95
C ALA A 182 12.78 10.57 -8.51
N VAL A 183 13.60 11.31 -9.25
CA VAL A 183 13.18 12.55 -9.94
C VAL A 183 11.98 12.28 -10.86
N ASN A 184 12.01 11.18 -11.62
CA ASN A 184 10.92 10.80 -12.51
C ASN A 184 9.64 10.43 -11.75
N SER A 185 9.74 9.73 -10.61
CA SER A 185 8.60 9.41 -9.75
C SER A 185 7.94 10.69 -9.22
N HIS A 186 8.72 11.64 -8.70
CA HIS A 186 8.21 12.95 -8.27
C HIS A 186 7.56 13.72 -9.41
N ARG A 187 8.21 13.81 -10.58
CA ARG A 187 7.66 14.49 -11.76
C ARG A 187 6.31 13.92 -12.18
N LYS A 188 6.18 12.58 -12.24
CA LYS A 188 4.93 11.89 -12.57
C LYS A 188 3.84 12.19 -11.53
N ALA A 189 4.16 12.16 -10.23
CA ALA A 189 3.21 12.44 -9.15
C ALA A 189 2.70 13.89 -9.21
N ILE A 190 3.57 14.85 -9.44
CA ILE A 190 3.22 16.26 -9.57
C ILE A 190 2.34 16.50 -10.80
N ALA A 191 2.69 15.91 -11.94
CA ALA A 191 1.87 15.98 -13.16
C ALA A 191 0.47 15.38 -12.91
N ALA A 192 0.39 14.23 -12.23
CA ALA A 192 -0.87 13.61 -11.88
C ALA A 192 -1.73 14.50 -10.97
N TRP A 193 -1.13 15.21 -10.02
CA TRP A 193 -1.83 16.19 -9.19
C TRP A 193 -2.33 17.38 -10.00
N LYS A 194 -1.48 18.00 -10.83
CA LYS A 194 -1.85 19.15 -11.68
C LYS A 194 -2.99 18.81 -12.64
N GLU A 195 -3.04 17.57 -13.12
CA GLU A 195 -4.09 17.06 -14.02
C GLU A 195 -5.28 16.42 -13.28
N CYS A 196 -5.37 16.56 -11.97
CA CYS A 196 -6.45 16.03 -11.12
C CYS A 196 -6.66 14.50 -11.23
N ARG A 197 -5.64 13.70 -11.63
CA ARG A 197 -5.74 12.25 -11.82
C ARG A 197 -6.03 11.49 -10.51
N PHE A 198 -5.65 12.06 -9.35
CA PHE A 198 -5.89 11.46 -8.04
C PHE A 198 -7.24 11.87 -7.41
N LYS A 199 -7.90 12.91 -7.93
CA LYS A 199 -9.08 13.51 -7.29
C LYS A 199 -10.21 12.49 -7.05
N SER A 200 -10.48 11.62 -8.01
CA SER A 200 -11.56 10.63 -7.93
C SER A 200 -11.29 9.50 -6.93
N GLN A 201 -10.03 9.18 -6.65
CA GLN A 201 -9.67 8.10 -5.74
C GLN A 201 -9.48 8.55 -4.28
N ILE A 202 -9.26 9.84 -4.04
CA ILE A 202 -9.01 10.36 -2.70
C ILE A 202 -10.31 10.70 -1.99
N VAL A 203 -10.38 10.36 -0.70
CA VAL A 203 -11.37 10.85 0.24
C VAL A 203 -10.72 11.94 1.10
N PRO A 204 -11.28 13.16 1.13
CA PRO A 204 -10.80 14.21 2.03
C PRO A 204 -10.88 13.78 3.49
N VAL A 205 -9.80 14.01 4.25
CA VAL A 205 -9.74 13.77 5.68
C VAL A 205 -9.94 15.09 6.41
N GLU A 206 -10.98 15.17 7.21
CA GLU A 206 -11.23 16.34 8.03
C GLU A 206 -10.21 16.42 9.17
N ILE A 207 -9.51 17.55 9.25
CA ILE A 207 -8.55 17.87 10.30
C ILE A 207 -9.22 18.90 11.22
N PRO A 208 -9.48 18.53 12.49
CA PRO A 208 -10.11 19.45 13.44
C PRO A 208 -9.34 20.76 13.59
N ALA A 209 -10.06 21.84 13.75
CA ALA A 209 -9.45 23.14 14.00
C ALA A 209 -8.69 23.11 15.34
N ARG A 210 -7.47 23.68 15.34
CA ARG A 210 -6.63 23.74 16.55
C ARG A 210 -7.09 24.80 17.54
N LYS A 211 -7.80 25.82 17.06
CA LYS A 211 -8.32 26.91 17.91
C LYS A 211 -9.84 26.93 17.91
N LYS A 212 -10.41 27.22 19.06
CA LYS A 212 -11.87 27.35 19.22
C LYS A 212 -12.40 28.48 18.31
N GLY A 213 -13.37 28.13 17.44
CA GLY A 213 -13.98 29.08 16.51
C GLY A 213 -13.40 29.09 15.10
N GLU A 214 -12.33 28.37 14.84
CA GLU A 214 -11.83 28.13 13.47
C GLU A 214 -12.61 26.97 12.83
N ALA A 215 -12.77 27.02 11.49
CA ALA A 215 -13.33 25.91 10.73
C ALA A 215 -12.31 24.78 10.57
N PRO A 216 -12.75 23.51 10.50
CA PRO A 216 -11.86 22.41 10.16
C PRO A 216 -11.26 22.60 8.75
N THR A 217 -10.10 22.02 8.51
CA THR A 217 -9.48 21.96 7.20
C THR A 217 -9.60 20.55 6.64
N PHE A 218 -9.44 20.40 5.31
CA PHE A 218 -9.48 19.10 4.67
C PHE A 218 -8.12 18.74 4.08
N PHE A 219 -7.62 17.58 4.46
CA PHE A 219 -6.40 17.00 3.91
C PHE A 219 -6.77 16.10 2.74
N GLU A 220 -6.42 16.52 1.53
CA GLU A 220 -6.82 15.85 0.28
C GLU A 220 -5.70 15.76 -0.76
N LYS A 221 -4.47 16.16 -0.40
CA LYS A 221 -3.31 16.11 -1.29
C LYS A 221 -2.15 15.39 -0.61
N ASP A 222 -1.51 14.44 -1.32
CA ASP A 222 -0.31 13.76 -0.83
C ASP A 222 0.79 14.77 -0.48
N GLU A 223 1.39 14.67 0.71
CA GLU A 223 2.33 15.67 1.24
C GLU A 223 3.76 15.49 0.75
N SER A 224 4.11 14.30 0.28
CA SER A 224 5.52 13.97 -0.03
C SER A 224 6.00 14.39 -1.41
N PRO A 225 5.16 14.52 -2.48
CA PRO A 225 5.64 14.94 -3.79
C PRO A 225 6.25 16.35 -3.78
N ARG A 226 7.46 16.50 -4.33
CA ARG A 226 8.25 17.74 -4.32
C ARG A 226 8.55 18.22 -5.72
N GLU A 227 8.21 19.48 -6.02
CA GLU A 227 8.49 20.12 -7.31
C GLU A 227 9.98 20.49 -7.47
N ASP A 228 10.69 20.65 -6.36
CA ASP A 228 12.10 21.01 -6.29
C ASP A 228 13.05 19.80 -6.28
N THR A 229 12.55 18.59 -6.50
CA THR A 229 13.41 17.41 -6.62
C THR A 229 14.16 17.43 -7.94
N THR A 230 15.48 17.71 -7.87
CA THR A 230 16.38 17.72 -9.02
C THR A 230 17.54 16.73 -8.83
N MET A 231 18.23 16.38 -9.92
CA MET A 231 19.43 15.54 -9.86
C MET A 231 20.53 16.16 -8.97
N GLU A 232 20.70 17.47 -9.02
CA GLU A 232 21.68 18.22 -8.20
C GLU A 232 21.35 18.10 -6.72
N ALA A 233 20.07 18.27 -6.35
CA ALA A 233 19.64 18.16 -4.96
C ALA A 233 19.83 16.74 -4.44
N LEU A 234 19.53 15.71 -5.25
CA LEU A 234 19.69 14.32 -4.84
C LEU A 234 21.16 13.91 -4.73
N ARG A 235 22.03 14.34 -5.65
CA ARG A 235 23.48 14.07 -5.61
C ARG A 235 24.14 14.58 -4.33
N ALA A 236 23.64 15.66 -3.73
CA ALA A 236 24.15 16.22 -2.49
C ALA A 236 23.84 15.36 -1.26
N LEU A 237 22.89 14.41 -1.34
CA LEU A 237 22.50 13.56 -0.22
C LEU A 237 23.54 12.47 0.04
N LYS A 238 23.81 12.22 1.33
CA LYS A 238 24.69 11.13 1.75
C LYS A 238 23.94 9.79 1.73
N PRO A 239 24.63 8.67 1.49
CA PRO A 239 24.07 7.34 1.71
C PRO A 239 23.52 7.19 3.13
N ALA A 240 22.34 6.55 3.25
CA ALA A 240 21.61 6.49 4.51
C ALA A 240 21.87 5.19 5.30
N PHE A 241 22.21 4.09 4.63
CA PHE A 241 22.20 2.76 5.25
C PHE A 241 23.55 2.04 5.22
N LYS A 242 24.42 2.38 4.29
CA LYS A 242 25.76 1.78 4.14
C LYS A 242 26.75 2.90 3.85
N LYS A 243 27.93 2.86 4.52
CA LYS A 243 29.03 3.76 4.14
C LYS A 243 29.38 3.49 2.67
N ASP A 244 29.51 4.55 1.90
CA ASP A 244 29.76 4.46 0.45
C ASP A 244 28.67 3.71 -0.34
N GLY A 245 27.43 3.67 0.21
CA GLY A 245 26.26 3.08 -0.43
C GLY A 245 25.63 4.01 -1.48
N THR A 246 24.54 3.52 -2.07
CA THR A 246 23.82 4.20 -3.15
C THR A 246 22.41 4.67 -2.75
N VAL A 247 21.83 4.06 -1.70
CA VAL A 247 20.49 4.36 -1.21
C VAL A 247 20.52 5.56 -0.28
N THR A 248 19.69 6.55 -0.55
CA THR A 248 19.60 7.80 0.20
C THR A 248 18.15 8.11 0.59
N ALA A 249 17.97 9.12 1.44
CA ALA A 249 16.63 9.63 1.76
C ALA A 249 15.90 10.24 0.54
N GLY A 250 16.60 10.53 -0.55
CA GLY A 250 15.99 11.11 -1.76
C GLY A 250 15.55 10.07 -2.79
N ASN A 251 16.08 8.84 -2.73
CA ASN A 251 15.72 7.75 -3.65
C ASN A 251 15.03 6.57 -2.93
N ALA A 252 14.50 6.84 -1.73
CA ALA A 252 13.70 5.96 -0.90
C ALA A 252 12.38 6.67 -0.52
N PRO A 253 11.28 5.93 -0.27
CA PRO A 253 10.07 6.52 0.29
C PRO A 253 10.31 7.02 1.72
N GLY A 254 9.52 8.01 2.12
CA GLY A 254 9.46 8.44 3.51
C GLY A 254 8.69 7.46 4.40
N VAL A 255 8.70 7.76 5.70
CA VAL A 255 7.76 7.21 6.69
C VAL A 255 6.43 7.95 6.53
N ASN A 256 5.34 7.23 6.46
CA ASN A 256 4.06 7.81 6.03
C ASN A 256 2.85 7.25 6.78
N ASP A 257 1.77 8.02 6.74
CA ASP A 257 0.45 7.69 7.30
C ASP A 257 -0.59 7.66 6.19
N GLY A 258 -1.55 6.74 6.26
CA GLY A 258 -2.63 6.67 5.27
C GLY A 258 -3.43 5.38 5.32
N ALA A 259 -4.52 5.35 4.55
CA ALA A 259 -5.38 4.19 4.43
C ALA A 259 -5.99 4.09 3.02
N ALA A 260 -6.38 2.88 2.63
CA ALA A 260 -7.11 2.61 1.40
C ALA A 260 -8.03 1.39 1.59
N ALA A 261 -9.19 1.40 0.94
CA ALA A 261 -10.14 0.30 0.98
C ALA A 261 -10.87 0.14 -0.34
N VAL A 262 -11.30 -1.09 -0.62
CA VAL A 262 -12.15 -1.47 -1.75
C VAL A 262 -13.33 -2.31 -1.25
N VAL A 263 -14.43 -2.35 -2.00
CA VAL A 263 -15.55 -3.27 -1.77
C VAL A 263 -15.48 -4.38 -2.80
N VAL A 264 -15.44 -5.62 -2.32
CA VAL A 264 -15.31 -6.85 -3.10
C VAL A 264 -16.59 -7.67 -2.99
N THR A 265 -17.10 -8.15 -4.11
CA THR A 265 -18.28 -9.03 -4.18
C THR A 265 -18.22 -9.91 -5.43
N SER A 266 -19.22 -10.78 -5.66
CA SER A 266 -19.32 -11.51 -6.92
C SER A 266 -20.00 -10.67 -8.03
N ALA A 267 -19.76 -11.00 -9.29
CA ALA A 267 -20.39 -10.33 -10.42
C ALA A 267 -21.92 -10.46 -10.39
N THR A 268 -22.42 -11.63 -10.01
CA THR A 268 -23.87 -11.87 -9.82
C THR A 268 -24.42 -10.94 -8.73
N ARG A 269 -23.75 -10.88 -7.58
CA ARG A 269 -24.21 -10.02 -6.47
C ARG A 269 -24.12 -8.54 -6.83
N ALA A 270 -23.08 -8.11 -7.52
CA ALA A 270 -22.97 -6.73 -8.02
C ALA A 270 -24.17 -6.36 -8.91
N LYS A 271 -24.56 -7.27 -9.82
CA LYS A 271 -25.73 -7.07 -10.69
C LYS A 271 -27.04 -6.97 -9.90
N GLU A 272 -27.25 -7.83 -8.89
CA GLU A 272 -28.42 -7.75 -8.00
C GLU A 272 -28.50 -6.40 -7.24
N LEU A 273 -27.36 -5.85 -6.86
CA LEU A 273 -27.25 -4.57 -6.19
C LEU A 273 -27.36 -3.36 -7.15
N GLY A 274 -27.39 -3.58 -8.46
CA GLY A 274 -27.32 -2.52 -9.44
C GLY A 274 -25.97 -1.80 -9.49
N ALA A 275 -24.93 -2.38 -8.87
CA ALA A 275 -23.59 -1.82 -8.81
C ALA A 275 -22.82 -2.14 -10.10
N GLN A 276 -22.06 -1.17 -10.58
CA GLN A 276 -21.20 -1.34 -11.75
C GLN A 276 -19.79 -1.76 -11.30
N PRO A 277 -19.28 -2.93 -11.71
CA PRO A 277 -17.91 -3.32 -11.41
C PRO A 277 -16.90 -2.35 -12.01
N LEU A 278 -15.90 -1.97 -11.21
CA LEU A 278 -14.74 -1.22 -11.68
C LEU A 278 -13.77 -2.15 -12.43
N VAL A 279 -13.50 -3.31 -11.84
CA VAL A 279 -12.65 -4.37 -12.38
C VAL A 279 -13.07 -5.73 -11.83
N ARG A 280 -12.73 -6.82 -12.54
CA ARG A 280 -12.71 -8.16 -11.99
C ARG A 280 -11.30 -8.52 -11.49
N ILE A 281 -11.20 -9.32 -10.44
CA ILE A 281 -9.96 -9.90 -9.95
C ILE A 281 -9.70 -11.20 -10.73
N VAL A 282 -8.69 -11.17 -11.61
CA VAL A 282 -8.41 -12.32 -12.49
C VAL A 282 -7.54 -13.36 -11.81
N ALA A 283 -6.50 -12.91 -11.11
CA ALA A 283 -5.58 -13.80 -10.40
C ALA A 283 -4.90 -13.09 -9.24
N GLN A 284 -4.44 -13.88 -8.29
CA GLN A 284 -3.58 -13.45 -7.21
C GLN A 284 -2.40 -14.42 -7.03
N ALA A 285 -1.25 -13.92 -6.63
CA ALA A 285 -0.06 -14.71 -6.39
C ALA A 285 0.71 -14.21 -5.18
N THR A 286 1.45 -15.14 -4.57
CA THR A 286 2.48 -14.85 -3.57
C THR A 286 3.78 -15.54 -3.99
N SER A 287 4.89 -14.94 -3.62
CA SER A 287 6.22 -15.53 -3.78
C SER A 287 7.01 -15.42 -2.49
N GLY A 288 8.11 -16.14 -2.42
CA GLY A 288 9.08 -16.07 -1.34
C GLY A 288 10.49 -16.25 -1.90
N VAL A 289 11.43 -15.51 -1.34
CA VAL A 289 12.87 -15.57 -1.64
C VAL A 289 13.66 -15.49 -0.34
N GLU A 290 14.96 -15.73 -0.36
CA GLU A 290 15.81 -15.44 0.82
C GLU A 290 15.62 -13.99 1.27
N PRO A 291 15.49 -13.72 2.58
CA PRO A 291 15.20 -12.38 3.10
C PRO A 291 16.11 -11.28 2.56
N LYS A 292 17.41 -11.55 2.38
CA LYS A 292 18.35 -10.57 1.82
C LYS A 292 18.00 -10.09 0.40
N TRP A 293 17.18 -10.84 -0.34
CA TRP A 293 16.71 -10.54 -1.69
C TRP A 293 15.26 -10.07 -1.73
N VAL A 294 14.69 -9.69 -0.59
CA VAL A 294 13.28 -9.27 -0.44
C VAL A 294 12.81 -8.31 -1.53
N MET A 295 13.65 -7.37 -1.94
CA MET A 295 13.33 -6.37 -2.97
C MET A 295 13.00 -6.98 -4.33
N LEU A 296 13.48 -8.20 -4.61
CA LEU A 296 13.29 -8.91 -5.88
C LEU A 296 12.11 -9.90 -5.85
N ALA A 297 11.51 -10.13 -4.68
CA ALA A 297 10.39 -11.07 -4.53
C ALA A 297 9.20 -10.79 -5.50
N PRO A 298 8.87 -9.54 -5.89
CA PRO A 298 7.82 -9.26 -6.87
C PRO A 298 8.03 -9.90 -8.23
N ILE A 299 9.27 -10.19 -8.64
CA ILE A 299 9.59 -10.83 -9.92
C ILE A 299 8.84 -12.15 -10.06
N ASP A 300 8.99 -13.04 -9.08
CA ASP A 300 8.34 -14.35 -9.11
C ASP A 300 6.82 -14.26 -8.90
N ALA A 301 6.36 -13.27 -8.11
CA ALA A 301 4.93 -13.06 -7.95
C ALA A 301 4.26 -12.64 -9.26
N VAL A 302 4.88 -11.72 -10.04
CA VAL A 302 4.39 -11.29 -11.35
C VAL A 302 4.49 -12.42 -12.38
N ARG A 303 5.58 -13.18 -12.43
CA ARG A 303 5.71 -14.38 -13.29
C ARG A 303 4.59 -15.40 -13.01
N LYS A 304 4.27 -15.65 -11.74
CA LYS A 304 3.13 -16.51 -11.36
C LYS A 304 1.78 -15.93 -11.80
N ILE A 305 1.62 -14.61 -11.82
CA ILE A 305 0.42 -13.99 -12.38
C ILE A 305 0.33 -14.27 -13.88
N TRP A 306 1.42 -14.05 -14.63
CA TRP A 306 1.45 -14.34 -16.07
C TRP A 306 1.13 -15.83 -16.37
N GLU A 307 1.71 -16.75 -15.59
CA GLU A 307 1.42 -18.18 -15.72
C GLU A 307 -0.06 -18.50 -15.46
N LYS A 308 -0.66 -17.97 -14.38
CA LYS A 308 -2.05 -18.22 -14.01
C LYS A 308 -3.06 -17.64 -14.99
N THR A 309 -2.75 -16.49 -15.57
CA THR A 309 -3.65 -15.76 -16.47
C THR A 309 -3.45 -16.12 -17.94
N GLY A 310 -2.32 -16.71 -18.28
CA GLY A 310 -1.85 -16.85 -19.67
C GLY A 310 -1.46 -15.54 -20.31
N TRP A 311 -1.40 -14.44 -19.56
CA TRP A 311 -0.97 -13.15 -20.07
C TRP A 311 0.54 -13.12 -20.27
N LYS A 312 0.96 -12.37 -21.27
CA LYS A 312 2.35 -11.97 -21.48
C LYS A 312 2.55 -10.53 -21.03
N ASN A 313 3.79 -10.09 -20.94
CA ASN A 313 4.10 -8.69 -20.59
C ASN A 313 3.41 -7.69 -21.53
N GLU A 314 3.35 -8.01 -22.83
CA GLU A 314 2.72 -7.16 -23.86
C GLU A 314 1.21 -7.01 -23.67
N ASP A 315 0.54 -8.02 -23.10
CA ASP A 315 -0.90 -8.04 -22.84
C ASP A 315 -1.33 -7.15 -21.69
N VAL A 316 -0.38 -6.71 -20.84
CA VAL A 316 -0.65 -5.87 -19.68
C VAL A 316 -0.49 -4.40 -20.05
N ASP A 317 -1.52 -3.62 -19.80
CA ASP A 317 -1.54 -2.20 -20.12
C ASP A 317 -0.85 -1.35 -19.06
N LEU A 318 -1.04 -1.69 -17.78
CA LEU A 318 -0.51 -0.93 -16.65
C LEU A 318 0.02 -1.83 -15.52
N TYR A 319 1.11 -1.40 -14.92
CA TYR A 319 1.66 -1.97 -13.71
C TYR A 319 1.71 -0.91 -12.60
N GLU A 320 1.22 -1.24 -11.42
CA GLU A 320 1.48 -0.51 -10.18
C GLU A 320 2.37 -1.37 -9.28
N LEU A 321 3.67 -1.16 -9.37
CA LEU A 321 4.68 -1.81 -8.55
C LEU A 321 5.06 -0.87 -7.40
N ASN A 322 4.89 -1.31 -6.15
CA ASN A 322 5.27 -0.45 -5.03
C ASN A 322 6.77 -0.14 -5.10
N GLU A 323 7.10 1.13 -5.03
CA GLU A 323 8.49 1.62 -5.01
C GLU A 323 9.00 1.60 -3.55
N ALA A 324 9.32 0.40 -3.03
CA ALA A 324 9.91 0.32 -1.69
C ALA A 324 11.26 1.05 -1.62
N PHE A 325 11.99 1.08 -2.74
CA PHE A 325 13.17 1.91 -3.03
C PHE A 325 13.29 2.08 -4.55
N SER A 326 13.92 3.15 -5.02
CA SER A 326 14.20 3.31 -6.46
C SER A 326 14.97 2.13 -7.05
N VAL A 327 15.97 1.63 -6.32
CA VAL A 327 16.78 0.48 -6.73
C VAL A 327 15.96 -0.80 -6.86
N GLN A 328 14.98 -1.00 -5.98
CA GLN A 328 14.07 -2.14 -6.05
C GLN A 328 13.22 -2.08 -7.31
N ALA A 329 12.61 -0.93 -7.57
CA ALA A 329 11.78 -0.75 -8.76
C ALA A 329 12.58 -0.97 -10.05
N LEU A 330 13.80 -0.43 -10.12
CA LEU A 330 14.73 -0.65 -11.25
C LEU A 330 15.10 -2.14 -11.41
N GLY A 331 15.45 -2.83 -10.31
CA GLY A 331 15.80 -4.25 -10.36
C GLY A 331 14.64 -5.12 -10.86
N VAL A 332 13.43 -4.89 -10.35
CA VAL A 332 12.23 -5.64 -10.75
C VAL A 332 11.84 -5.36 -12.20
N THR A 333 11.83 -4.09 -12.61
CA THR A 333 11.44 -3.71 -13.98
C THR A 333 12.43 -4.22 -15.03
N ARG A 334 13.74 -4.20 -14.75
CA ARG A 334 14.78 -4.77 -15.62
C ARG A 334 14.63 -6.27 -15.78
N GLU A 335 14.49 -6.98 -14.68
CA GLU A 335 14.41 -8.45 -14.70
C GLU A 335 13.15 -8.97 -15.38
N LEU A 336 12.04 -8.22 -15.30
CA LEU A 336 10.78 -8.54 -15.97
C LEU A 336 10.68 -7.97 -17.40
N GLY A 337 11.62 -7.14 -17.83
CA GLY A 337 11.60 -6.48 -19.14
C GLY A 337 10.40 -5.53 -19.31
N LEU A 338 10.00 -4.82 -18.24
CA LEU A 338 8.82 -3.95 -18.29
C LEU A 338 9.12 -2.61 -18.94
N ASP A 339 8.17 -2.13 -19.74
CA ASP A 339 8.18 -0.76 -20.26
C ASP A 339 7.85 0.22 -19.13
N LEU A 340 8.79 1.09 -18.77
CA LEU A 340 8.63 2.11 -17.71
C LEU A 340 7.50 3.12 -18.00
N ASN A 341 7.03 3.22 -19.25
CA ASN A 341 5.86 4.03 -19.60
C ASN A 341 4.54 3.38 -19.18
N LYS A 342 4.55 2.09 -18.87
CA LYS A 342 3.43 1.33 -18.32
C LYS A 342 3.51 1.16 -16.80
N VAL A 343 4.64 1.52 -16.16
CA VAL A 343 4.87 1.32 -14.72
C VAL A 343 4.74 2.63 -13.96
N ASN A 344 3.92 2.60 -12.90
CA ASN A 344 3.75 3.72 -11.96
C ASN A 344 3.61 5.05 -12.71
N VAL A 345 2.65 5.08 -13.62
CA VAL A 345 2.49 6.20 -14.59
C VAL A 345 2.10 7.52 -13.94
N ASN A 346 1.68 7.48 -12.69
CA ASN A 346 1.35 8.64 -11.86
C ASN A 346 2.37 8.86 -10.72
N GLY A 347 3.57 8.30 -10.83
CA GLY A 347 4.53 8.23 -9.74
C GLY A 347 4.18 7.14 -8.74
N GLY A 348 5.12 6.75 -7.89
CA GLY A 348 4.96 5.69 -6.92
C GLY A 348 5.40 6.12 -5.51
N ALA A 349 5.70 5.15 -4.66
CA ALA A 349 5.91 5.38 -3.24
C ALA A 349 7.13 6.26 -2.92
N VAL A 350 8.15 6.30 -3.77
CA VAL A 350 9.30 7.22 -3.61
C VAL A 350 8.83 8.67 -3.56
N ALA A 351 7.85 9.03 -4.39
CA ALA A 351 7.28 10.37 -4.42
C ALA A 351 6.06 10.52 -3.50
N ILE A 352 5.13 9.56 -3.54
CA ILE A 352 3.82 9.66 -2.87
C ILE A 352 3.91 9.27 -1.39
N GLY A 353 4.76 8.29 -1.05
CA GLY A 353 4.91 7.75 0.28
C GLY A 353 4.48 6.29 0.41
N HIS A 354 4.88 5.66 1.54
CA HIS A 354 4.73 4.22 1.79
C HIS A 354 4.17 3.92 3.19
N PRO A 355 2.88 4.22 3.48
CA PRO A 355 2.22 3.74 4.69
C PRO A 355 2.08 2.22 4.61
N ILE A 356 2.98 1.46 5.29
CA ILE A 356 3.29 0.06 4.98
C ILE A 356 2.07 -0.86 4.96
N GLY A 357 1.19 -0.81 5.95
CA GLY A 357 -0.03 -1.64 6.00
C GLY A 357 -1.10 -1.27 4.97
N ALA A 358 -1.11 0.00 4.54
CA ALA A 358 -2.08 0.53 3.57
C ALA A 358 -1.62 0.40 2.12
N SER A 359 -0.31 0.36 1.86
CA SER A 359 0.28 0.51 0.53
C SER A 359 -0.25 -0.50 -0.49
N GLY A 360 -0.51 -1.75 -0.08
CA GLY A 360 -1.04 -2.76 -0.99
C GLY A 360 -2.41 -2.40 -1.57
N ALA A 361 -3.32 -1.88 -0.76
CA ALA A 361 -4.61 -1.38 -1.20
C ALA A 361 -4.47 -0.05 -1.95
N ARG A 362 -3.54 0.83 -1.53
CA ARG A 362 -3.28 2.12 -2.17
C ARG A 362 -2.84 1.94 -3.63
N VAL A 363 -1.89 1.05 -3.92
CA VAL A 363 -1.44 0.79 -5.29
C VAL A 363 -2.56 0.20 -6.15
N LEU A 364 -3.37 -0.71 -5.58
CA LEU A 364 -4.51 -1.28 -6.28
C LEU A 364 -5.57 -0.22 -6.63
N VAL A 365 -5.92 0.65 -5.69
CA VAL A 365 -6.86 1.76 -5.94
C VAL A 365 -6.33 2.67 -7.04
N THR A 366 -5.03 3.05 -6.97
CA THR A 366 -4.42 3.89 -8.02
C THR A 366 -4.47 3.21 -9.39
N LEU A 367 -4.14 1.90 -9.46
CA LEU A 367 -4.22 1.12 -10.69
C LEU A 367 -5.63 1.14 -11.29
N ILE A 368 -6.64 0.81 -10.50
CA ILE A 368 -8.04 0.73 -10.96
C ILE A 368 -8.52 2.05 -11.55
N TYR A 369 -8.28 3.16 -10.86
CA TYR A 369 -8.70 4.48 -11.33
C TYR A 369 -7.91 4.93 -12.57
N GLU A 370 -6.64 4.60 -12.66
CA GLU A 370 -5.84 4.94 -13.84
C GLU A 370 -6.22 4.07 -15.06
N MET A 371 -6.56 2.79 -14.83
CA MET A 371 -7.12 1.93 -15.87
C MET A 371 -8.42 2.50 -16.41
N ALA A 372 -9.31 2.98 -15.54
CA ALA A 372 -10.55 3.63 -15.97
C ALA A 372 -10.29 4.90 -16.77
N ARG A 373 -9.37 5.77 -16.31
CA ARG A 373 -9.04 7.03 -16.96
C ARG A 373 -8.45 6.84 -18.36
N ARG A 374 -7.61 5.82 -18.55
CA ARG A 374 -6.94 5.52 -19.83
C ARG A 374 -7.72 4.57 -20.72
N ASN A 375 -8.86 4.06 -20.27
CA ASN A 375 -9.55 2.95 -20.93
C ASN A 375 -8.67 1.70 -21.10
N ALA A 376 -7.72 1.51 -20.17
CA ALA A 376 -6.85 0.34 -20.13
C ALA A 376 -7.63 -0.89 -19.64
N LYS A 377 -7.33 -2.06 -20.19
CA LYS A 377 -8.08 -3.28 -19.94
C LYS A 377 -7.46 -4.14 -18.84
N ARG A 378 -6.14 -4.33 -18.85
CA ARG A 378 -5.41 -5.26 -17.96
C ARG A 378 -4.39 -4.55 -17.12
N GLY A 379 -4.41 -4.82 -15.81
CA GLY A 379 -3.48 -4.24 -14.88
C GLY A 379 -2.94 -5.24 -13.86
N ILE A 380 -1.71 -5.02 -13.39
CA ILE A 380 -1.07 -5.82 -12.33
C ILE A 380 -0.57 -4.88 -11.24
N ALA A 381 -0.98 -5.17 -9.98
CA ALA A 381 -0.42 -4.56 -8.79
C ALA A 381 0.51 -5.56 -8.09
N ALA A 382 1.70 -5.13 -7.64
CA ALA A 382 2.62 -6.00 -6.89
C ALA A 382 3.48 -5.23 -5.89
N LEU A 383 3.84 -5.91 -4.78
CA LEU A 383 4.68 -5.37 -3.71
C LEU A 383 5.66 -6.42 -3.20
N CYS A 384 6.87 -6.00 -2.86
CA CYS A 384 7.75 -6.75 -1.96
C CYS A 384 7.31 -6.56 -0.50
N LEU A 385 7.62 -7.53 0.34
CA LEU A 385 7.21 -7.57 1.74
C LEU A 385 8.41 -7.96 2.60
N GLY A 386 8.63 -7.28 3.71
CA GLY A 386 9.67 -7.64 4.67
C GLY A 386 9.70 -9.15 4.95
N GLY A 387 10.90 -9.71 5.14
CA GLY A 387 11.10 -11.15 5.33
C GLY A 387 11.21 -11.96 4.04
N GLY A 388 11.32 -11.32 2.86
CA GLY A 388 11.56 -12.03 1.59
C GLY A 388 10.31 -12.51 0.86
N ASN A 389 9.17 -11.86 1.04
CA ASN A 389 7.93 -12.23 0.36
C ASN A 389 7.48 -11.18 -0.66
N ALA A 390 6.50 -11.56 -1.50
CA ALA A 390 5.73 -10.63 -2.34
C ALA A 390 4.27 -11.06 -2.45
N VAL A 391 3.43 -10.09 -2.81
CA VAL A 391 2.06 -10.30 -3.29
C VAL A 391 1.87 -9.61 -4.61
N ALA A 392 1.07 -10.22 -5.50
CA ALA A 392 0.66 -9.63 -6.76
C ALA A 392 -0.81 -9.96 -7.04
N MET A 393 -1.48 -9.07 -7.77
CA MET A 393 -2.87 -9.21 -8.19
C MET A 393 -3.04 -8.71 -9.61
N ALA A 394 -3.69 -9.52 -10.45
CA ALA A 394 -4.13 -9.14 -11.78
C ALA A 394 -5.60 -8.74 -11.75
N VAL A 395 -5.90 -7.61 -12.35
CA VAL A 395 -7.26 -7.10 -12.52
C VAL A 395 -7.56 -6.78 -13.98
N GLU A 396 -8.80 -6.94 -14.37
CA GLU A 396 -9.26 -6.65 -15.73
C GLU A 396 -10.55 -5.84 -15.69
N ARG A 397 -10.66 -4.81 -16.54
CA ARG A 397 -11.91 -4.07 -16.76
C ARG A 397 -12.81 -4.83 -17.73
N TYR A 398 -14.10 -4.71 -17.52
CA TYR A 398 -15.13 -5.23 -18.43
C TYR A 398 -15.19 -4.45 -19.73
#